data_743f5813598c1f7cb659c89a98e6456f
#
_entry.id   743f5813598c1f7cb659c89a98e6456f
#
_cell.length_a   1.000
_cell.length_b   1.000
_cell.length_c   1.000
_cell.angle_alpha   90.00
_cell.angle_beta   90.00
_cell.angle_gamma   90.00
#
_symmetry.space_group_name_H-M   'P 1'
#
loop_
_entity.id
_entity.type
_entity.pdbx_description
1 polymer ?
#
loop_
_entity_poly.entity_id
_entity_poly.type
_entity_poly.pdbx_seq_one_letter_code
_entity_poly.pdbx_strand_id
1 'polypeptide(L)'
;VLAGLALMTSCAWENLSRTPSEPALAKDKPGERVAFRSEDYAVLRLRGDENAESLAREFLGDPRKAWVIAEANRGATFAKDQMIVVPLKEENKGGLTPEGCQIVPVLCYHHFAERCDSSLCTPTSVFEQQMRFLKEEGYSVISTAELGEFLAFRRAIPKKAVVINLDDGYRSTYDIAYPILKKYGFTTTLFIYTAFIGASKNALTWDQLKIMKADGFEVGSHS
;
A
#
# COMPACT_ATOMS: atom_id res chain seq x y z
N VAL A 1 -26.62 55.78 47.34
CA VAL A 1 -25.26 55.48 47.51
C VAL A 1 -24.76 54.80 46.25
N LEU A 2 -23.76 55.41 45.65
CA LEU A 2 -23.27 55.38 44.27
C LEU A 2 -23.12 54.05 43.56
N ALA A 3 -23.63 54.00 42.35
CA ALA A 3 -23.42 53.06 41.29
C ALA A 3 -22.01 53.23 40.69
N GLY A 4 -21.29 52.12 40.55
CA GLY A 4 -20.06 52.01 39.74
C GLY A 4 -20.37 51.30 38.43
N LEU A 5 -20.45 52.03 37.33
CA LEU A 5 -20.61 51.54 35.98
C LEU A 5 -19.20 51.17 35.43
N ALA A 6 -18.88 49.90 35.32
CA ALA A 6 -17.66 49.47 34.65
C ALA A 6 -17.94 49.28 33.17
N LEU A 7 -17.37 50.15 32.34
CA LEU A 7 -17.31 50.00 30.89
C LEU A 7 -16.41 48.81 30.52
N MET A 8 -17.00 47.76 30.00
CA MET A 8 -16.30 46.71 29.27
C MET A 8 -16.01 47.23 27.87
N THR A 9 -14.75 47.56 27.62
CA THR A 9 -14.24 47.92 26.30
C THR A 9 -14.29 46.68 25.40
N SER A 10 -14.87 46.87 24.23
CA SER A 10 -14.93 45.92 23.12
C SER A 10 -13.54 45.35 22.78
N CYS A 11 -13.33 44.10 23.03
CA CYS A 11 -12.22 43.39 22.41
C CYS A 11 -12.45 43.33 20.89
N ALA A 12 -11.54 43.92 20.19
CA ALA A 12 -11.48 44.01 18.75
C ALA A 12 -11.60 42.66 18.06
N TRP A 13 -12.61 42.53 17.23
CA TRP A 13 -12.79 41.43 16.24
C TRP A 13 -12.11 41.79 14.91
N GLU A 14 -10.94 42.41 14.97
CA GLU A 14 -10.17 42.82 13.80
C GLU A 14 -8.95 41.89 13.62
N ASN A 15 -9.13 40.60 13.30
CA ASN A 15 -8.06 39.80 12.69
C ASN A 15 -8.53 38.47 12.10
N LEU A 16 -9.75 38.35 11.59
CA LEU A 16 -10.23 37.15 10.89
C LEU A 16 -10.41 37.33 9.37
N SER A 17 -9.75 38.30 8.77
CA SER A 17 -9.71 38.46 7.31
C SER A 17 -8.29 38.35 6.75
N ARG A 18 -7.48 37.40 7.24
CA ARG A 18 -6.40 36.85 6.41
C ARG A 18 -6.99 35.69 5.63
N THR A 19 -7.51 35.94 4.44
CA THR A 19 -7.52 34.97 3.36
C THR A 19 -6.10 34.40 3.28
N PRO A 20 -5.94 33.06 3.31
CA PRO A 20 -4.65 32.47 3.00
C PRO A 20 -4.24 33.07 1.65
N SER A 21 -3.10 33.77 1.61
CA SER A 21 -2.51 34.18 0.34
C SER A 21 -2.42 32.92 -0.52
N GLU A 22 -3.10 32.89 -1.66
CA GLU A 22 -2.90 31.85 -2.68
C GLU A 22 -1.39 31.66 -2.83
N PRO A 23 -0.89 30.42 -2.71
CA PRO A 23 0.53 30.16 -2.95
C PRO A 23 0.80 30.64 -4.36
N ALA A 24 1.70 31.60 -4.50
CA ALA A 24 2.09 32.13 -5.80
C ALA A 24 2.54 30.95 -6.64
N LEU A 25 1.74 30.59 -7.65
CA LEU A 25 2.12 29.63 -8.68
C LEU A 25 3.47 30.12 -9.23
N ALA A 26 4.54 29.40 -8.93
CA ALA A 26 5.84 29.68 -9.51
C ALA A 26 5.62 29.66 -11.04
N LYS A 27 5.89 30.79 -11.70
CA LYS A 27 5.74 30.90 -13.14
C LYS A 27 6.72 29.90 -13.77
N ASP A 28 6.17 28.86 -14.39
CA ASP A 28 6.92 27.84 -15.11
C ASP A 28 7.95 28.47 -16.03
N LYS A 29 9.22 28.17 -15.82
CA LYS A 29 10.21 28.33 -16.88
C LYS A 29 9.99 27.19 -17.86
N PRO A 30 9.92 27.44 -19.18
CA PRO A 30 9.75 26.39 -20.17
C PRO A 30 10.86 25.35 -19.99
N GLY A 31 10.47 24.09 -19.68
CA GLY A 31 11.41 22.98 -19.48
C GLY A 31 11.65 22.54 -18.04
N GLU A 32 11.08 23.19 -17.04
CA GLU A 32 11.24 22.80 -15.64
C GLU A 32 10.31 21.61 -15.33
N ARG A 33 10.90 20.48 -14.88
CA ARG A 33 10.16 19.24 -14.55
C ARG A 33 9.23 19.41 -13.33
N VAL A 34 9.71 20.14 -12.30
CA VAL A 34 8.94 20.44 -11.08
C VAL A 34 8.24 21.78 -11.29
N ALA A 35 6.96 21.74 -11.62
CA ALA A 35 6.15 22.93 -11.84
C ALA A 35 5.77 23.62 -10.52
N PHE A 36 5.64 22.83 -9.44
CA PHE A 36 5.32 23.34 -8.09
C PHE A 36 5.84 22.39 -7.02
N ARG A 37 6.23 22.89 -5.85
CA ARG A 37 6.59 22.10 -4.68
C ARG A 37 6.22 22.84 -3.39
N SER A 38 5.55 22.13 -2.48
CA SER A 38 5.29 22.53 -1.10
C SER A 38 5.87 21.47 -0.14
N GLU A 39 5.60 21.61 1.14
CA GLU A 39 5.92 20.55 2.12
C GLU A 39 5.00 19.33 1.96
N ASP A 40 3.80 19.49 1.42
CA ASP A 40 2.75 18.47 1.36
C ASP A 40 2.75 17.72 0.04
N TYR A 41 3.07 18.38 -1.07
CA TYR A 41 3.06 17.76 -2.40
C TYR A 41 3.97 18.48 -3.40
N ALA A 42 4.33 17.77 -4.47
CA ALA A 42 4.96 18.32 -5.65
C ALA A 42 4.08 18.09 -6.88
N VAL A 43 4.11 19.01 -7.84
CA VAL A 43 3.48 18.88 -9.16
C VAL A 43 4.58 18.77 -10.20
N LEU A 44 4.57 17.70 -10.99
CA LEU A 44 5.59 17.38 -11.96
C LEU A 44 5.01 17.35 -13.37
N ARG A 45 5.82 17.76 -14.34
CA ARG A 45 5.59 17.47 -15.77
C ARG A 45 6.41 16.24 -16.15
N LEU A 46 5.77 15.19 -16.62
CA LEU A 46 6.42 13.91 -16.95
C LEU A 46 7.28 14.04 -18.22
N ARG A 47 8.40 13.30 -18.21
CA ARG A 47 9.33 13.21 -19.36
C ARG A 47 8.97 12.09 -20.35
N GLY A 48 8.13 11.12 -19.91
CA GLY A 48 7.60 10.04 -20.74
C GLY A 48 8.19 8.65 -20.47
N ASP A 49 9.24 8.57 -19.66
CA ASP A 49 9.88 7.34 -19.18
C ASP A 49 9.57 7.05 -17.70
N GLU A 50 8.71 7.88 -17.10
CA GLU A 50 8.38 7.85 -15.68
C GLU A 50 7.04 7.14 -15.44
N ASN A 51 6.96 6.46 -14.30
CA ASN A 51 5.75 5.83 -13.79
C ASN A 51 5.63 6.06 -12.28
N ALA A 52 4.53 5.63 -11.69
CA ALA A 52 4.28 5.82 -10.26
C ALA A 52 5.39 5.23 -9.38
N GLU A 53 6.00 4.10 -9.78
CA GLU A 53 7.06 3.43 -9.03
C GLU A 53 8.38 4.21 -9.08
N SER A 54 8.81 4.69 -10.26
CA SER A 54 10.01 5.51 -10.40
C SER A 54 9.89 6.83 -9.65
N LEU A 55 8.72 7.48 -9.70
CA LEU A 55 8.42 8.69 -8.95
C LEU A 55 8.39 8.45 -7.44
N ALA A 56 7.80 7.34 -6.98
CA ALA A 56 7.79 7.00 -5.56
C ALA A 56 9.20 6.72 -5.03
N ARG A 57 10.04 6.04 -5.80
CA ARG A 57 11.47 5.85 -5.45
C ARG A 57 12.19 7.19 -5.30
N GLU A 58 11.98 8.12 -6.22
CA GLU A 58 12.66 9.40 -6.24
C GLU A 58 12.16 10.37 -5.15
N PHE A 59 10.85 10.53 -5.02
CA PHE A 59 10.25 11.56 -4.16
C PHE A 59 9.87 11.06 -2.76
N LEU A 60 9.53 9.78 -2.61
CA LEU A 60 9.10 9.17 -1.36
C LEU A 60 10.13 8.22 -0.75
N GLY A 61 11.25 7.98 -1.46
CA GLY A 61 12.32 7.09 -1.00
C GLY A 61 11.98 5.59 -1.00
N ASP A 62 10.78 5.21 -1.43
CA ASP A 62 10.31 3.82 -1.42
C ASP A 62 9.39 3.54 -2.64
N PRO A 63 9.83 2.70 -3.60
CA PRO A 63 9.02 2.36 -4.77
C PRO A 63 7.70 1.66 -4.42
N ARG A 64 7.59 1.00 -3.26
CA ARG A 64 6.36 0.37 -2.77
C ARG A 64 5.27 1.39 -2.43
N LYS A 65 5.62 2.68 -2.30
CA LYS A 65 4.69 3.79 -2.14
C LYS A 65 4.10 4.30 -3.47
N ALA A 66 4.32 3.61 -4.59
CA ALA A 66 3.75 3.96 -5.89
C ALA A 66 2.23 4.16 -5.85
N TRP A 67 1.55 3.42 -4.99
CA TRP A 67 0.11 3.56 -4.78
C TRP A 67 -0.32 4.96 -4.31
N VAL A 68 0.50 5.66 -3.51
CA VAL A 68 0.24 7.04 -3.05
C VAL A 68 0.07 7.97 -4.25
N ILE A 69 0.99 7.84 -5.22
CA ILE A 69 0.98 8.65 -6.44
C ILE A 69 -0.17 8.22 -7.36
N ALA A 70 -0.39 6.92 -7.53
CA ALA A 70 -1.48 6.41 -8.35
C ALA A 70 -2.86 6.82 -7.82
N GLU A 71 -3.07 6.78 -6.51
CA GLU A 71 -4.34 7.21 -5.90
C GLU A 71 -4.57 8.72 -6.01
N ALA A 72 -3.53 9.53 -5.90
CA ALA A 72 -3.62 10.99 -6.07
C ALA A 72 -3.91 11.39 -7.53
N ASN A 73 -3.59 10.53 -8.49
CA ASN A 73 -3.69 10.79 -9.93
C ASN A 73 -4.58 9.76 -10.63
N ARG A 74 -5.75 9.47 -10.08
CA ARG A 74 -6.66 8.46 -10.64
C ARG A 74 -7.01 8.77 -12.10
N GLY A 75 -6.84 7.76 -12.96
CA GLY A 75 -7.06 7.88 -14.40
C GLY A 75 -5.91 8.48 -15.20
N ALA A 76 -4.78 8.84 -14.54
CA ALA A 76 -3.58 9.26 -15.25
C ALA A 76 -2.93 8.09 -15.98
N THR A 77 -2.47 8.35 -17.20
CA THR A 77 -1.77 7.36 -18.05
C THR A 77 -0.23 7.42 -17.89
N PHE A 78 0.27 8.39 -17.14
CA PHE A 78 1.69 8.69 -16.97
C PHE A 78 2.39 8.96 -18.31
N ALA A 79 1.68 9.61 -19.23
CA ALA A 79 2.21 9.97 -20.54
C ALA A 79 3.18 11.17 -20.46
N LYS A 80 4.02 11.31 -21.49
CA LYS A 80 4.90 12.48 -21.65
C LYS A 80 4.10 13.78 -21.59
N ASP A 81 4.67 14.79 -20.95
CA ASP A 81 4.09 16.14 -20.73
C ASP A 81 2.85 16.17 -19.82
N GLN A 82 2.38 15.03 -19.31
CA GLN A 82 1.28 14.97 -18.35
C GLN A 82 1.72 15.57 -17.01
N MET A 83 0.81 16.34 -16.39
CA MET A 83 1.03 16.85 -15.04
C MET A 83 0.59 15.80 -14.01
N ILE A 84 1.46 15.53 -13.04
CA ILE A 84 1.24 14.55 -11.97
C ILE A 84 1.48 15.20 -10.61
N VAL A 85 0.58 14.93 -9.67
CA VAL A 85 0.71 15.31 -8.26
C VAL A 85 1.41 14.19 -7.49
N VAL A 86 2.48 14.52 -6.79
CA VAL A 86 3.18 13.61 -5.88
C VAL A 86 2.96 14.07 -4.44
N PRO A 87 2.10 13.38 -3.65
CA PRO A 87 1.97 13.65 -2.22
C PRO A 87 3.29 13.35 -1.51
N LEU A 88 3.80 14.28 -0.71
CA LEU A 88 5.06 14.15 0.02
C LEU A 88 4.86 13.72 1.48
N LYS A 89 3.64 13.89 2.01
CA LYS A 89 3.24 13.45 3.35
C LYS A 89 2.22 12.32 3.26
N GLU A 90 2.35 11.35 4.16
CA GLU A 90 1.34 10.30 4.34
C GLU A 90 0.15 10.88 5.10
N GLU A 91 -1.04 10.80 4.49
CA GLU A 91 -2.30 11.15 5.11
C GLU A 91 -3.01 9.90 5.66
N ASN A 92 -3.85 10.09 6.68
CA ASN A 92 -4.76 9.08 7.24
C ASN A 92 -4.09 7.75 7.63
N LYS A 93 -3.06 7.82 8.43
CA LYS A 93 -2.45 6.64 9.06
C LYS A 93 -3.50 5.94 9.94
N GLY A 94 -3.79 4.68 9.65
CA GLY A 94 -4.80 3.90 10.35
C GLY A 94 -6.19 3.92 9.72
N GLY A 95 -6.39 4.61 8.58
CA GLY A 95 -7.58 4.51 7.74
C GLY A 95 -8.90 4.90 8.40
N LEU A 96 -8.87 5.79 9.40
CA LEU A 96 -10.09 6.29 10.05
C LEU A 96 -10.70 7.43 9.23
N THR A 97 -12.02 7.42 9.05
CA THR A 97 -12.81 8.48 8.41
C THR A 97 -14.03 8.81 9.26
N PRO A 98 -14.70 9.95 9.03
CA PRO A 98 -15.95 10.25 9.73
C PRO A 98 -17.05 9.19 9.51
N GLU A 99 -17.00 8.47 8.40
CA GLU A 99 -17.96 7.44 8.01
C GLU A 99 -17.60 6.04 8.54
N GLY A 100 -16.38 5.83 9.08
CA GLY A 100 -15.94 4.54 9.59
C GLY A 100 -14.45 4.30 9.50
N CYS A 101 -14.07 3.06 9.24
CA CYS A 101 -12.68 2.64 9.13
C CYS A 101 -12.42 1.83 7.86
N GLN A 102 -11.18 1.83 7.41
CA GLN A 102 -10.73 1.00 6.30
C GLN A 102 -10.68 -0.48 6.74
N ILE A 103 -11.36 -1.34 5.98
CA ILE A 103 -11.32 -2.80 6.18
C ILE A 103 -10.20 -3.38 5.32
N VAL A 104 -9.39 -4.28 5.91
CA VAL A 104 -8.33 -5.02 5.21
C VAL A 104 -8.65 -6.51 5.31
N PRO A 105 -9.11 -7.15 4.22
CA PRO A 105 -9.28 -8.60 4.19
C PRO A 105 -7.94 -9.32 4.37
N VAL A 106 -7.95 -10.44 5.11
CA VAL A 106 -6.84 -11.37 5.21
C VAL A 106 -7.27 -12.71 4.63
N LEU A 107 -6.64 -13.13 3.54
CA LEU A 107 -6.91 -14.40 2.86
C LEU A 107 -5.86 -15.41 3.31
N CYS A 108 -6.30 -16.51 3.93
CA CYS A 108 -5.43 -17.58 4.41
C CYS A 108 -5.58 -18.81 3.53
N TYR A 109 -4.48 -19.33 3.02
CA TYR A 109 -4.40 -20.56 2.23
C TYR A 109 -3.42 -21.54 2.88
N HIS A 110 -3.61 -22.82 2.64
CA HIS A 110 -2.75 -23.86 3.20
C HIS A 110 -2.05 -24.65 2.09
N HIS A 111 -2.74 -25.59 1.44
CA HIS A 111 -2.14 -26.33 0.35
C HIS A 111 -2.95 -26.25 -0.96
N PHE A 112 -2.32 -26.57 -2.06
CA PHE A 112 -2.85 -26.42 -3.40
C PHE A 112 -2.75 -27.74 -4.16
N ALA A 113 -3.76 -28.04 -4.99
CA ALA A 113 -3.76 -29.19 -5.88
C ALA A 113 -4.72 -28.95 -7.06
N GLU A 114 -4.64 -29.76 -8.11
CA GLU A 114 -5.60 -29.71 -9.23
C GLU A 114 -7.02 -30.06 -8.76
N ARG A 115 -7.12 -31.02 -7.84
CA ARG A 115 -8.39 -31.45 -7.22
C ARG A 115 -8.21 -31.50 -5.72
N CYS A 116 -9.19 -31.01 -5.01
CA CYS A 116 -9.20 -30.91 -3.55
C CYS A 116 -10.28 -31.79 -2.94
N ASP A 117 -9.93 -32.49 -1.87
CA ASP A 117 -10.80 -33.35 -1.06
C ASP A 117 -10.95 -32.85 0.39
N SER A 118 -10.31 -31.74 0.73
CA SER A 118 -10.37 -31.14 2.06
C SER A 118 -10.62 -29.62 2.00
N SER A 119 -11.13 -29.07 3.09
CA SER A 119 -11.38 -27.61 3.24
C SER A 119 -10.11 -26.77 3.29
N LEU A 120 -8.96 -27.38 3.61
CA LEU A 120 -7.65 -26.69 3.64
C LEU A 120 -6.95 -26.72 2.29
N CYS A 121 -7.51 -27.40 1.29
CA CYS A 121 -6.99 -27.43 -0.06
C CYS A 121 -7.69 -26.43 -0.95
N THR A 122 -6.92 -25.67 -1.72
CA THR A 122 -7.44 -24.76 -2.73
C THR A 122 -7.08 -25.27 -4.12
N PRO A 123 -8.06 -25.50 -5.03
CA PRO A 123 -7.75 -25.88 -6.39
C PRO A 123 -6.90 -24.84 -7.10
N THR A 124 -5.87 -25.28 -7.84
CA THR A 124 -4.93 -24.41 -8.58
C THR A 124 -5.65 -23.37 -9.43
N SER A 125 -6.66 -23.80 -10.20
CA SER A 125 -7.44 -22.91 -11.07
C SER A 125 -8.24 -21.87 -10.30
N VAL A 126 -8.77 -22.22 -9.12
CA VAL A 126 -9.51 -21.28 -8.26
C VAL A 126 -8.57 -20.25 -7.67
N PHE A 127 -7.40 -20.67 -7.16
CA PHE A 127 -6.39 -19.76 -6.65
C PHE A 127 -5.94 -18.76 -7.71
N GLU A 128 -5.65 -19.21 -8.92
CA GLU A 128 -5.25 -18.33 -10.01
C GLU A 128 -6.37 -17.34 -10.42
N GLN A 129 -7.62 -17.79 -10.43
CA GLN A 129 -8.77 -16.89 -10.68
C GLN A 129 -8.89 -15.81 -9.59
N GLN A 130 -8.67 -16.16 -8.33
CA GLN A 130 -8.69 -15.21 -7.22
C GLN A 130 -7.54 -14.17 -7.34
N MET A 131 -6.33 -14.60 -7.66
CA MET A 131 -5.19 -13.69 -7.87
C MET A 131 -5.42 -12.77 -9.06
N ARG A 132 -5.99 -13.29 -10.14
CA ARG A 132 -6.39 -12.49 -11.31
C ARG A 132 -7.43 -11.43 -10.91
N PHE A 133 -8.48 -11.82 -10.21
CA PHE A 133 -9.51 -10.91 -9.72
C PHE A 133 -8.91 -9.77 -8.88
N LEU A 134 -8.04 -10.09 -7.92
CA LEU A 134 -7.38 -9.07 -7.10
C LEU A 134 -6.59 -8.07 -7.97
N LYS A 135 -5.91 -8.57 -9.00
CA LYS A 135 -5.13 -7.73 -9.93
C LYS A 135 -6.01 -6.84 -10.78
N GLU A 136 -7.04 -7.40 -11.40
CA GLU A 136 -7.98 -6.70 -12.29
C GLU A 136 -8.80 -5.65 -11.55
N GLU A 137 -9.21 -5.93 -10.30
CA GLU A 137 -9.91 -5.00 -9.43
C GLU A 137 -9.01 -3.95 -8.77
N GLY A 138 -7.71 -4.00 -9.00
CA GLY A 138 -6.74 -3.03 -8.47
C GLY A 138 -6.49 -3.15 -6.97
N TYR A 139 -6.61 -4.37 -6.42
CA TYR A 139 -6.17 -4.61 -5.04
C TYR A 139 -4.64 -4.59 -4.95
N SER A 140 -4.15 -4.00 -3.88
CA SER A 140 -2.74 -4.03 -3.49
C SER A 140 -2.56 -5.09 -2.41
N VAL A 141 -1.75 -6.11 -2.71
CA VAL A 141 -1.35 -7.08 -1.69
C VAL A 141 -0.28 -6.45 -0.82
N ILE A 142 -0.56 -6.33 0.47
CA ILE A 142 0.37 -5.81 1.47
C ILE A 142 0.84 -6.94 2.40
N SER A 143 1.99 -6.76 3.01
CA SER A 143 2.54 -7.74 3.95
C SER A 143 1.84 -7.68 5.32
N THR A 144 1.99 -8.74 6.11
CA THR A 144 1.50 -8.76 7.50
C THR A 144 2.21 -7.71 8.36
N ALA A 145 3.50 -7.44 8.09
CA ALA A 145 4.23 -6.38 8.77
C ALA A 145 3.65 -4.99 8.44
N GLU A 146 3.32 -4.71 7.17
CA GLU A 146 2.67 -3.46 6.75
C GLU A 146 1.29 -3.30 7.38
N LEU A 147 0.50 -4.39 7.48
CA LEU A 147 -0.76 -4.37 8.22
C LEU A 147 -0.54 -4.03 9.71
N GLY A 148 0.50 -4.59 10.34
CA GLY A 148 0.85 -4.27 11.73
C GLY A 148 1.18 -2.79 11.93
N GLU A 149 1.96 -2.19 11.03
CA GLU A 149 2.27 -0.75 11.07
C GLU A 149 1.00 0.12 10.87
N PHE A 150 0.09 -0.30 9.98
CA PHE A 150 -1.19 0.36 9.78
C PHE A 150 -2.07 0.31 11.03
N LEU A 151 -2.25 -0.86 11.64
CA LEU A 151 -3.03 -1.03 12.87
C LEU A 151 -2.43 -0.28 14.06
N ALA A 152 -1.13 -0.05 14.05
CA ALA A 152 -0.43 0.76 15.06
C ALA A 152 -0.42 2.27 14.73
N PHE A 153 -1.17 2.73 13.75
CA PHE A 153 -1.26 4.12 13.29
C PHE A 153 0.08 4.75 12.88
N ARG A 154 1.03 3.92 12.43
CA ARG A 154 2.35 4.38 12.00
C ARG A 154 2.48 4.55 10.50
N ARG A 155 1.60 3.91 9.72
CA ARG A 155 1.65 3.89 8.26
C ARG A 155 0.26 3.93 7.64
N ALA A 156 0.10 4.65 6.52
CA ALA A 156 -1.04 4.51 5.63
C ALA A 156 -0.83 3.32 4.67
N ILE A 157 -1.94 2.74 4.20
CA ILE A 157 -1.94 1.65 3.21
C ILE A 157 -2.90 1.99 2.06
N PRO A 158 -2.80 1.31 0.90
CA PRO A 158 -3.73 1.48 -0.21
C PRO A 158 -5.18 1.27 0.22
N LYS A 159 -6.12 2.02 -0.36
CA LYS A 159 -7.55 1.90 -0.03
C LYS A 159 -8.11 0.50 -0.31
N LYS A 160 -7.67 -0.12 -1.41
CA LYS A 160 -7.97 -1.52 -1.74
C LYS A 160 -6.79 -2.40 -1.34
N ALA A 161 -6.48 -2.49 -0.03
CA ALA A 161 -5.47 -3.38 0.49
C ALA A 161 -6.04 -4.75 0.84
N VAL A 162 -5.24 -5.80 0.67
CA VAL A 162 -5.52 -7.17 1.07
C VAL A 162 -4.22 -7.83 1.55
N VAL A 163 -4.31 -8.67 2.57
CA VAL A 163 -3.19 -9.53 3.00
C VAL A 163 -3.44 -10.95 2.51
N ILE A 164 -2.40 -11.62 2.06
CA ILE A 164 -2.43 -13.04 1.70
C ILE A 164 -1.43 -13.78 2.57
N ASN A 165 -1.89 -14.79 3.29
CA ASN A 165 -1.07 -15.69 4.09
C ASN A 165 -1.09 -17.10 3.50
N LEU A 166 0.07 -17.76 3.54
CA LEU A 166 0.25 -19.15 3.14
C LEU A 166 0.77 -19.92 4.35
N ASP A 167 -0.07 -20.79 4.88
CA ASP A 167 0.16 -21.43 6.18
C ASP A 167 0.77 -22.84 6.04
N ASP A 168 1.33 -23.33 7.15
CA ASP A 168 1.91 -24.65 7.39
C ASP A 168 3.25 -24.92 6.69
N GLY A 169 3.52 -24.40 5.51
CA GLY A 169 4.75 -24.70 4.77
C GLY A 169 4.66 -25.95 3.89
N TYR A 170 3.52 -26.18 3.25
CA TYR A 170 3.35 -27.23 2.25
C TYR A 170 4.20 -26.98 1.01
N ARG A 171 4.70 -28.03 0.39
CA ARG A 171 5.49 -27.97 -0.85
C ARG A 171 4.70 -27.34 -2.01
N SER A 172 3.39 -27.55 -2.09
CA SER A 172 2.53 -26.94 -3.08
C SER A 172 2.51 -25.40 -3.03
N THR A 173 2.89 -24.81 -1.91
CA THR A 173 3.15 -23.37 -1.79
C THR A 173 4.24 -22.93 -2.77
N TYR A 174 5.33 -23.68 -2.89
CA TYR A 174 6.41 -23.39 -3.83
C TYR A 174 6.09 -23.82 -5.26
N ASP A 175 5.55 -25.03 -5.43
CA ASP A 175 5.37 -25.63 -6.74
C ASP A 175 4.18 -24.98 -7.50
N ILE A 176 3.15 -24.47 -6.79
CA ILE A 176 1.91 -23.96 -7.37
C ILE A 176 1.66 -22.48 -7.03
N ALA A 177 1.57 -22.12 -5.75
CA ALA A 177 1.18 -20.76 -5.37
C ALA A 177 2.24 -19.72 -5.72
N TYR A 178 3.50 -20.00 -5.48
CA TYR A 178 4.61 -19.06 -5.72
C TYR A 178 4.71 -18.60 -7.19
N PRO A 179 4.72 -19.47 -8.23
CA PRO A 179 4.74 -19.00 -9.61
C PRO A 179 3.48 -18.20 -10.00
N ILE A 180 2.30 -18.55 -9.46
CA ILE A 180 1.07 -17.79 -9.69
C ILE A 180 1.19 -16.40 -9.06
N LEU A 181 1.60 -16.29 -7.81
CA LEU A 181 1.80 -15.01 -7.12
C LEU A 181 2.80 -14.12 -7.86
N LYS A 182 3.93 -14.68 -8.31
CA LYS A 182 4.92 -13.94 -9.13
C LYS A 182 4.33 -13.44 -10.45
N LYS A 183 3.51 -14.25 -11.13
CA LYS A 183 2.83 -13.85 -12.37
C LYS A 183 2.00 -12.56 -12.19
N TYR A 184 1.34 -12.41 -11.05
CA TYR A 184 0.53 -11.22 -10.74
C TYR A 184 1.30 -10.12 -10.01
N GLY A 185 2.57 -10.33 -9.68
CA GLY A 185 3.40 -9.38 -8.95
C GLY A 185 3.03 -9.23 -7.47
N PHE A 186 2.55 -10.32 -6.86
CA PHE A 186 2.17 -10.37 -5.45
C PHE A 186 3.24 -11.08 -4.62
N THR A 187 3.51 -10.55 -3.43
CA THR A 187 4.27 -11.21 -2.37
C THR A 187 3.36 -11.44 -1.17
N THR A 188 3.64 -12.45 -0.37
CA THR A 188 2.78 -12.88 0.75
C THR A 188 3.61 -13.22 1.98
N THR A 189 2.95 -13.42 3.12
CA THR A 189 3.58 -13.94 4.33
C THR A 189 3.37 -15.46 4.41
N LEU A 190 4.46 -16.19 4.63
CA LEU A 190 4.48 -17.64 4.85
C LEU A 190 4.53 -17.89 6.36
N PHE A 191 3.51 -18.46 6.95
CA PHE A 191 3.54 -18.92 8.34
C PHE A 191 3.86 -20.39 8.38
N ILE A 192 5.03 -20.76 8.90
CA ILE A 192 5.58 -22.10 8.80
C ILE A 192 5.80 -22.77 10.16
N TYR A 193 5.62 -24.08 10.21
CA TYR A 193 6.16 -24.92 11.27
C TYR A 193 7.59 -25.34 10.94
N THR A 194 8.54 -24.91 11.72
CA THR A 194 9.96 -25.23 11.46
C THR A 194 10.21 -26.75 11.50
N ALA A 195 9.48 -27.49 12.34
CA ALA A 195 9.56 -28.95 12.40
C ALA A 195 9.02 -29.66 11.15
N PHE A 196 8.13 -29.01 10.37
CA PHE A 196 7.60 -29.59 9.14
C PHE A 196 8.51 -29.36 7.94
N ILE A 197 9.27 -28.24 7.91
CA ILE A 197 10.13 -27.89 6.79
C ILE A 197 11.23 -28.93 6.59
N GLY A 198 11.24 -29.55 5.40
CA GLY A 198 12.17 -30.62 5.05
C GLY A 198 11.83 -31.99 5.66
N ALA A 199 10.77 -32.11 6.47
CA ALA A 199 10.43 -33.36 7.16
C ALA A 199 9.78 -34.41 6.24
N SER A 200 9.22 -34.01 5.11
CA SER A 200 8.56 -34.91 4.16
C SER A 200 8.61 -34.39 2.73
N LYS A 201 8.28 -35.26 1.77
CA LYS A 201 8.16 -34.87 0.34
C LYS A 201 7.05 -33.83 0.09
N ASN A 202 6.11 -33.66 1.01
CA ASN A 202 5.01 -32.72 0.91
C ASN A 202 5.31 -31.39 1.61
N ALA A 203 6.46 -31.27 2.29
CA ALA A 203 6.90 -30.04 2.94
C ALA A 203 7.80 -29.19 2.04
N LEU A 204 7.78 -27.89 2.23
CA LEU A 204 8.80 -26.98 1.70
C LEU A 204 10.18 -27.39 2.19
N THR A 205 11.19 -27.13 1.39
CA THR A 205 12.59 -27.21 1.82
C THR A 205 13.09 -25.84 2.30
N TRP A 206 14.15 -25.83 3.10
CA TRP A 206 14.79 -24.59 3.53
C TRP A 206 15.34 -23.77 2.35
N ASP A 207 15.79 -24.43 1.28
CA ASP A 207 16.30 -23.73 0.09
C ASP A 207 15.17 -23.09 -0.72
N GLN A 208 13.99 -23.73 -0.83
CA GLN A 208 12.80 -23.12 -1.42
C GLN A 208 12.35 -21.88 -0.63
N LEU A 209 12.36 -21.94 0.71
CA LEU A 209 12.05 -20.78 1.56
C LEU A 209 13.05 -19.63 1.36
N LYS A 210 14.35 -19.93 1.23
CA LYS A 210 15.37 -18.91 0.94
C LYS A 210 15.13 -18.22 -0.39
N ILE A 211 14.75 -18.99 -1.43
CA ILE A 211 14.41 -18.43 -2.76
C ILE A 211 13.20 -17.50 -2.64
N MET A 212 12.11 -17.95 -2.03
CA MET A 212 10.91 -17.13 -1.84
C MET A 212 11.21 -15.87 -1.03
N LYS A 213 11.99 -15.98 0.05
CA LYS A 213 12.42 -14.83 0.85
C LYS A 213 13.25 -13.82 0.04
N ALA A 214 14.15 -14.30 -0.82
CA ALA A 214 14.95 -13.44 -1.71
C ALA A 214 14.08 -12.69 -2.72
N ASP A 215 12.93 -13.25 -3.11
CA ASP A 215 11.93 -12.65 -3.98
C ASP A 215 10.91 -11.77 -3.21
N GLY A 216 11.17 -11.46 -1.92
CA GLY A 216 10.37 -10.51 -1.13
C GLY A 216 9.22 -11.11 -0.34
N PHE A 217 9.08 -12.44 -0.28
CA PHE A 217 8.10 -13.10 0.59
C PHE A 217 8.55 -13.00 2.06
N GLU A 218 7.61 -12.72 2.94
CA GLU A 218 7.87 -12.73 4.39
C GLU A 218 7.75 -14.15 4.95
N VAL A 219 8.47 -14.43 6.04
CA VAL A 219 8.39 -15.71 6.75
C VAL A 219 8.10 -15.42 8.21
N GLY A 220 7.01 -16.00 8.71
CA GLY A 220 6.57 -15.96 10.10
C GLY A 220 6.50 -17.35 10.72
N SER A 221 6.39 -17.39 12.03
CA SER A 221 6.19 -18.65 12.78
C SER A 221 4.71 -19.04 12.79
N HIS A 222 4.43 -20.31 12.59
CA HIS A 222 3.13 -20.94 12.84
C HIS A 222 3.22 -21.82 14.08
N SER A 223 2.13 -21.89 14.87
CA SER A 223 2.02 -22.74 16.07
C SER A 223 0.84 -23.66 16.00
#